data_8a1a0adaa61b85ae80dcfc80915abcc8
#
_entry.id   8a1a0adaa61b85ae80dcfc80915abcc8
#
_cell.length_a   1.000
_cell.length_b   1.000
_cell.length_c   1.000
_cell.angle_alpha   90.00
_cell.angle_beta   90.00
_cell.angle_gamma   90.00
#
_symmetry.space_group_name_H-M   'P 1'
#
loop_
_entity.id
_entity.type
_entity.pdbx_description
1 polymer ?
#
loop_
_entity_poly.entity_id
_entity_poly.type
_entity_poly.pdbx_seq_one_letter_code
_entity_poly.pdbx_strand_id
1 'polypeptide(L)'
;MFDEDSPYYDEYDGAYYLESSAKQGYHMAQYRLGKMIYAGGYYRRIPENAAYWLLLSAKQNNPYAEALLGRLYLTGDFLRLDRKAGVDLLYDAIRHGNAHAAYTLGKYYADGKCLKKDIPKAIALLEQAAQMGDIYAEYRLAKIYLFESDCFDWQKAVEHLNTAAHKGNENAYLALQNMSRNTVISITTGIADLVGDLSAVFNKRPAVEDCTTMPEHRERKKYEYEQSL
;
A
#
# COMPACT_ATOMS: atom_id res chain seq x y z
N MET A 1 19.66 12.76 34.91
CA MET A 1 18.76 13.94 34.89
C MET A 1 18.26 13.99 33.45
N PHE A 2 17.04 13.50 33.17
CA PHE A 2 16.51 13.50 31.83
C PHE A 2 16.01 14.91 31.52
N ASP A 3 16.39 15.44 30.37
CA ASP A 3 15.99 16.76 29.89
C ASP A 3 14.56 16.68 29.41
N GLU A 4 13.61 17.24 30.17
CA GLU A 4 12.16 17.20 29.87
C GLU A 4 11.82 17.95 28.57
N ASP A 5 12.70 18.82 28.07
CA ASP A 5 12.56 19.58 26.83
C ASP A 5 13.15 18.85 25.60
N SER A 6 13.64 17.62 25.78
CA SER A 6 14.17 16.83 24.67
C SER A 6 13.03 16.32 23.78
N PRO A 7 13.06 16.54 22.44
CA PRO A 7 12.08 15.98 21.52
C PRO A 7 12.00 14.43 21.54
N TYR A 8 12.96 13.78 22.20
CA TYR A 8 12.98 12.32 22.40
C TYR A 8 12.17 11.86 23.63
N TYR A 9 11.85 12.77 24.55
CA TYR A 9 11.07 12.44 25.75
C TYR A 9 9.65 12.01 25.38
N ASP A 10 8.99 12.77 24.49
CA ASP A 10 7.64 12.47 23.99
C ASP A 10 7.56 11.14 23.21
N GLU A 11 8.64 10.80 22.47
CA GLU A 11 8.68 9.56 21.69
C GLU A 11 8.86 8.32 22.58
N TYR A 12 9.62 8.46 23.67
CA TYR A 12 9.85 7.39 24.65
C TYR A 12 8.58 7.09 25.44
N ASP A 13 7.89 8.11 25.89
CA ASP A 13 6.61 8.00 26.59
C ASP A 13 5.53 7.39 25.67
N GLY A 14 5.48 7.84 24.42
CA GLY A 14 4.58 7.29 23.42
C GLY A 14 4.77 5.79 23.18
N ALA A 15 6.02 5.33 23.11
CA ALA A 15 6.34 3.90 22.96
C ALA A 15 5.95 3.10 24.22
N TYR A 16 6.22 3.61 25.40
CA TYR A 16 5.84 2.97 26.67
C TYR A 16 4.32 2.81 26.80
N TYR A 17 3.55 3.87 26.53
CA TYR A 17 2.09 3.79 26.57
C TYR A 17 1.52 2.87 25.48
N LEU A 18 2.13 2.84 24.30
CA LEU A 18 1.76 1.93 23.23
C LEU A 18 1.94 0.46 23.65
N GLU A 19 3.10 0.13 24.22
CA GLU A 19 3.36 -1.23 24.73
C GLU A 19 2.41 -1.61 25.87
N SER A 20 2.19 -0.70 26.81
CA SER A 20 1.26 -0.93 27.92
C SER A 20 -0.15 -1.22 27.39
N SER A 21 -0.64 -0.42 26.45
CA SER A 21 -1.94 -0.61 25.82
C SER A 21 -2.03 -1.92 25.02
N ALA A 22 -0.97 -2.27 24.29
CA ALA A 22 -0.92 -3.53 23.54
C ALA A 22 -0.94 -4.76 24.48
N LYS A 23 -0.23 -4.71 25.62
CA LYS A 23 -0.24 -5.74 26.67
C LYS A 23 -1.60 -5.88 27.34
N GLN A 24 -2.36 -4.79 27.45
CA GLN A 24 -3.75 -4.79 27.95
C GLN A 24 -4.76 -5.36 26.94
N GLY A 25 -4.34 -5.70 25.72
CA GLY A 25 -5.18 -6.36 24.74
C GLY A 25 -5.82 -5.42 23.71
N TYR A 26 -5.57 -4.11 23.73
CA TYR A 26 -6.14 -3.18 22.73
C TYR A 26 -5.63 -3.48 21.33
N HIS A 27 -6.52 -3.94 20.45
CA HIS A 27 -6.17 -4.43 19.11
C HIS A 27 -5.46 -3.37 18.24
N MET A 28 -5.86 -2.09 18.35
CA MET A 28 -5.19 -1.01 17.60
C MET A 28 -3.78 -0.75 18.12
N ALA A 29 -3.54 -0.84 19.41
CA ALA A 29 -2.19 -0.72 19.99
C ALA A 29 -1.32 -1.91 19.57
N GLN A 30 -1.85 -3.12 19.58
CA GLN A 30 -1.16 -4.31 19.09
C GLN A 30 -0.78 -4.19 17.61
N TYR A 31 -1.70 -3.72 16.76
CA TYR A 31 -1.41 -3.46 15.35
C TYR A 31 -0.30 -2.41 15.17
N ARG A 32 -0.41 -1.28 15.87
CA ARG A 32 0.60 -0.20 15.79
C ARG A 32 1.97 -0.68 16.25
N LEU A 33 2.04 -1.39 17.36
CA LEU A 33 3.29 -1.96 17.89
C LEU A 33 3.90 -2.96 16.91
N GLY A 34 3.11 -3.89 16.40
CA GLY A 34 3.57 -4.85 15.38
C GLY A 34 4.06 -4.16 14.09
N LYS A 35 3.36 -3.11 13.64
CA LYS A 35 3.76 -2.31 12.49
C LYS A 35 5.07 -1.53 12.74
N MET A 36 5.25 -0.98 13.94
CA MET A 36 6.49 -0.26 14.31
C MET A 36 7.69 -1.22 14.38
N ILE A 37 7.51 -2.42 14.94
CA ILE A 37 8.56 -3.45 14.93
C ILE A 37 8.88 -3.89 13.50
N TYR A 38 7.87 -4.06 12.64
CA TYR A 38 8.07 -4.36 11.22
C TYR A 38 8.85 -3.25 10.50
N ALA A 39 8.50 -1.99 10.71
CA ALA A 39 9.18 -0.86 10.10
C ALA A 39 10.62 -0.72 10.59
N GLY A 40 10.90 -1.09 11.83
CA GLY A 40 12.18 -0.83 12.48
C GLY A 40 12.22 0.56 13.13
N GLY A 41 13.38 1.11 13.30
CA GLY A 41 13.57 2.40 13.99
C GLY A 41 13.71 2.20 15.49
N TYR A 42 12.81 2.79 16.28
CA TYR A 42 12.82 2.68 17.74
C TYR A 42 12.82 1.23 18.25
N TYR A 43 12.05 0.35 17.56
CA TYR A 43 12.04 -1.09 17.84
C TYR A 43 12.98 -1.84 16.91
N ARG A 44 13.73 -2.80 17.48
CA ARG A 44 14.50 -3.74 16.67
C ARG A 44 13.56 -4.55 15.77
N ARG A 45 13.91 -4.65 14.53
CA ARG A 45 13.18 -5.42 13.50
C ARG A 45 13.29 -6.92 13.75
N ILE A 46 12.38 -7.48 14.54
CA ILE A 46 12.32 -8.90 14.88
C ILE A 46 11.01 -9.47 14.31
N PRO A 47 11.10 -10.33 13.26
CA PRO A 47 9.93 -10.86 12.57
C PRO A 47 8.92 -11.53 13.50
N GLU A 48 9.41 -12.34 14.43
CA GLU A 48 8.57 -13.09 15.36
C GLU A 48 7.77 -12.16 16.29
N ASN A 49 8.40 -11.09 16.76
CA ASN A 49 7.74 -10.12 17.63
C ASN A 49 6.68 -9.31 16.87
N ALA A 50 7.00 -8.87 15.65
CA ALA A 50 6.03 -8.18 14.82
C ALA A 50 4.84 -9.07 14.48
N ALA A 51 5.10 -10.32 14.07
CA ALA A 51 4.07 -11.30 13.78
C ALA A 51 3.19 -11.60 14.99
N TYR A 52 3.79 -11.74 16.18
CA TYR A 52 3.05 -11.97 17.42
C TYR A 52 2.01 -10.88 17.68
N TRP A 53 2.41 -9.62 17.66
CA TRP A 53 1.51 -8.49 17.90
C TRP A 53 0.46 -8.33 16.82
N LEU A 54 0.84 -8.50 15.56
CA LEU A 54 -0.09 -8.43 14.42
C LEU A 54 -1.11 -9.57 14.48
N LEU A 55 -0.70 -10.80 14.85
CA LEU A 55 -1.61 -11.93 14.99
C LEU A 55 -2.60 -11.74 16.16
N LEU A 56 -2.15 -11.19 17.29
CA LEU A 56 -3.05 -10.86 18.40
C LEU A 56 -4.11 -9.84 17.97
N SER A 57 -3.70 -8.84 17.19
CA SER A 57 -4.60 -7.84 16.67
C SER A 57 -5.59 -8.42 15.63
N ALA A 58 -5.10 -9.24 14.70
CA ALA A 58 -5.90 -9.88 13.67
C ALA A 58 -6.94 -10.85 14.26
N LYS A 59 -6.60 -11.58 15.33
CA LYS A 59 -7.55 -12.43 16.08
C LYS A 59 -8.75 -11.66 16.65
N GLN A 60 -8.63 -10.35 16.80
CA GLN A 60 -9.70 -9.45 17.23
C GLN A 60 -10.37 -8.76 16.02
N ASN A 61 -10.24 -9.32 14.82
CA ASN A 61 -10.81 -8.81 13.57
C ASN A 61 -10.35 -7.39 13.24
N ASN A 62 -9.09 -7.05 13.55
CA ASN A 62 -8.52 -5.77 13.14
C ASN A 62 -8.14 -5.81 11.65
N PRO A 63 -8.87 -5.10 10.78
CA PRO A 63 -8.66 -5.19 9.33
C PRO A 63 -7.30 -4.67 8.86
N TYR A 64 -6.67 -3.80 9.63
CA TYR A 64 -5.33 -3.28 9.31
C TYR A 64 -4.24 -4.31 9.62
N ALA A 65 -4.40 -5.07 10.71
CA ALA A 65 -3.47 -6.14 11.07
C ALA A 65 -3.59 -7.30 10.09
N GLU A 66 -4.81 -7.69 9.73
CA GLU A 66 -5.08 -8.72 8.73
C GLU A 66 -4.48 -8.36 7.38
N ALA A 67 -4.69 -7.12 6.91
CA ALA A 67 -4.13 -6.64 5.64
C ALA A 67 -2.60 -6.64 5.63
N LEU A 68 -1.96 -6.18 6.72
CA LEU A 68 -0.51 -6.17 6.84
C LEU A 68 0.06 -7.57 6.86
N LEU A 69 -0.48 -8.46 7.70
CA LEU A 69 -0.07 -9.88 7.76
C LEU A 69 -0.27 -10.57 6.41
N GLY A 70 -1.42 -10.36 5.76
CA GLY A 70 -1.73 -10.93 4.46
C GLY A 70 -0.68 -10.54 3.42
N ARG A 71 -0.28 -9.29 3.41
CA ARG A 71 0.80 -8.79 2.53
C ARG A 71 2.15 -9.44 2.87
N LEU A 72 2.52 -9.50 4.15
CA LEU A 72 3.80 -10.09 4.58
C LEU A 72 3.90 -11.57 4.23
N TYR A 73 2.82 -12.34 4.38
CA TYR A 73 2.77 -13.73 3.96
C TYR A 73 2.82 -13.90 2.44
N LEU A 74 2.24 -12.98 1.66
CA LEU A 74 2.29 -13.03 0.19
C LEU A 74 3.65 -12.70 -0.37
N THR A 75 4.36 -11.72 0.22
CA THR A 75 5.67 -11.29 -0.28
C THR A 75 6.81 -12.16 0.23
N GLY A 76 6.70 -12.67 1.43
CA GLY A 76 7.76 -13.42 2.08
C GLY A 76 8.97 -12.56 2.50
N ASP A 77 8.86 -11.23 2.44
CA ASP A 77 9.98 -10.32 2.71
C ASP A 77 10.41 -10.29 4.19
N PHE A 78 9.47 -10.59 5.09
CA PHE A 78 9.70 -10.47 6.54
C PHE A 78 9.21 -11.69 7.30
N LEU A 79 8.16 -12.35 6.82
CA LEU A 79 7.63 -13.61 7.33
C LEU A 79 7.85 -14.72 6.31
N ARG A 80 7.83 -15.97 6.76
CA ARG A 80 7.87 -17.11 5.85
C ARG A 80 6.71 -17.04 4.86
N LEU A 81 7.05 -17.17 3.57
CA LEU A 81 6.08 -17.15 2.47
C LEU A 81 4.97 -18.19 2.69
N ASP A 82 3.72 -17.72 2.74
CA ASP A 82 2.51 -18.55 2.71
C ASP A 82 1.42 -17.81 1.92
N ARG A 83 1.37 -18.11 0.62
CA ARG A 83 0.43 -17.45 -0.29
C ARG A 83 -1.03 -17.70 0.07
N LYS A 84 -1.36 -18.89 0.56
CA LYS A 84 -2.74 -19.23 0.94
C LYS A 84 -3.17 -18.41 2.15
N ALA A 85 -2.42 -18.47 3.23
CA ALA A 85 -2.70 -17.67 4.43
C ALA A 85 -2.74 -16.17 4.12
N GLY A 86 -1.83 -15.69 3.24
CA GLY A 86 -1.81 -14.30 2.82
C GLY A 86 -3.07 -13.86 2.08
N VAL A 87 -3.58 -14.68 1.17
CA VAL A 87 -4.84 -14.40 0.45
C VAL A 87 -6.03 -14.45 1.39
N ASP A 88 -6.10 -15.47 2.26
CA ASP A 88 -7.21 -15.63 3.21
C ASP A 88 -7.31 -14.42 4.15
N LEU A 89 -6.18 -13.96 4.71
CA LEU A 89 -6.12 -12.77 5.57
C LEU A 89 -6.53 -11.49 4.83
N LEU A 90 -6.16 -11.32 3.55
CA LEU A 90 -6.60 -10.16 2.79
C LEU A 90 -8.11 -10.18 2.55
N TYR A 91 -8.70 -11.36 2.30
CA TYR A 91 -10.15 -11.47 2.21
C TYR A 91 -10.85 -11.19 3.54
N ASP A 92 -10.28 -11.61 4.66
CA ASP A 92 -10.79 -11.28 5.99
C ASP A 92 -10.76 -9.77 6.21
N ALA A 93 -9.64 -9.11 5.89
CA ALA A 93 -9.52 -7.66 5.97
C ALA A 93 -10.56 -6.93 5.11
N ILE A 94 -10.84 -7.43 3.89
CA ILE A 94 -11.88 -6.89 3.02
C ILE A 94 -13.26 -7.03 3.68
N ARG A 95 -13.57 -8.21 4.22
CA ARG A 95 -14.84 -8.44 4.94
C ARG A 95 -15.01 -7.52 6.16
N HIS A 96 -13.91 -7.18 6.82
CA HIS A 96 -13.90 -6.27 7.96
C HIS A 96 -13.76 -4.78 7.55
N GLY A 97 -13.94 -4.47 6.26
CA GLY A 97 -14.06 -3.10 5.76
C GLY A 97 -12.76 -2.41 5.34
N ASN A 98 -11.67 -3.14 5.14
CA ASN A 98 -10.42 -2.55 4.68
C ASN A 98 -10.39 -2.45 3.14
N ALA A 99 -10.70 -1.27 2.60
CA ALA A 99 -10.67 -0.99 1.16
C ALA A 99 -9.26 -1.22 0.56
N HIS A 100 -8.21 -0.85 1.30
CA HIS A 100 -6.83 -1.01 0.83
C HIS A 100 -6.40 -2.48 0.71
N ALA A 101 -7.00 -3.40 1.47
CA ALA A 101 -6.78 -4.83 1.31
C ALA A 101 -7.32 -5.33 -0.05
N ALA A 102 -8.49 -4.84 -0.48
CA ALA A 102 -9.05 -5.16 -1.78
C ALA A 102 -8.17 -4.62 -2.92
N TYR A 103 -7.72 -3.37 -2.80
CA TYR A 103 -6.74 -2.78 -3.72
C TYR A 103 -5.46 -3.62 -3.80
N THR A 104 -4.89 -3.98 -2.65
CA THR A 104 -3.64 -4.75 -2.57
C THR A 104 -3.77 -6.11 -3.24
N LEU A 105 -4.85 -6.83 -2.96
CA LEU A 105 -5.10 -8.14 -3.54
C LEU A 105 -5.36 -8.04 -5.05
N GLY A 106 -6.14 -7.07 -5.50
CA GLY A 106 -6.36 -6.76 -6.92
C GLY A 106 -5.07 -6.44 -7.64
N LYS A 107 -4.20 -5.63 -7.05
CA LYS A 107 -2.87 -5.33 -7.57
C LYS A 107 -2.01 -6.58 -7.74
N TYR A 108 -1.99 -7.50 -6.76
CA TYR A 108 -1.21 -8.74 -6.88
C TYR A 108 -1.72 -9.67 -7.99
N TYR A 109 -3.05 -9.76 -8.20
CA TYR A 109 -3.60 -10.51 -9.32
C TYR A 109 -3.31 -9.85 -10.67
N ALA A 110 -3.33 -8.52 -10.75
CA ALA A 110 -2.98 -7.80 -11.98
C ALA A 110 -1.49 -7.95 -12.34
N ASP A 111 -0.60 -7.81 -11.36
CA ASP A 111 0.85 -7.85 -11.59
C ASP A 111 1.38 -9.27 -11.84
N GLY A 112 0.73 -10.29 -11.32
CA GLY A 112 1.16 -11.67 -11.45
C GLY A 112 2.45 -12.02 -10.70
N LYS A 113 2.94 -11.15 -9.78
CA LYS A 113 4.23 -11.33 -9.10
C LYS A 113 4.17 -12.28 -7.91
N CYS A 114 3.22 -12.08 -7.01
CA CYS A 114 3.03 -12.91 -5.82
C CYS A 114 1.97 -14.00 -6.04
N LEU A 115 0.99 -13.72 -6.89
CA LEU A 115 -0.09 -14.61 -7.28
C LEU A 115 -0.07 -14.84 -8.79
N LYS A 116 -0.69 -15.92 -9.26
CA LYS A 116 -0.89 -16.13 -10.70
C LYS A 116 -1.75 -14.98 -11.24
N LYS A 117 -1.31 -14.38 -12.36
CA LYS A 117 -2.03 -13.28 -13.02
C LYS A 117 -3.46 -13.70 -13.34
N ASP A 118 -4.41 -12.86 -12.95
CA ASP A 118 -5.86 -13.05 -13.17
C ASP A 118 -6.51 -11.66 -13.28
N ILE A 119 -6.61 -11.17 -14.51
CA ILE A 119 -7.12 -9.82 -14.79
C ILE A 119 -8.59 -9.65 -14.44
N PRO A 120 -9.50 -10.59 -14.79
CA PRO A 120 -10.90 -10.50 -14.38
C PRO A 120 -11.06 -10.37 -12.86
N LYS A 121 -10.32 -11.17 -12.10
CA LYS A 121 -10.35 -11.12 -10.63
C LYS A 121 -9.74 -9.84 -10.09
N ALA A 122 -8.67 -9.34 -10.72
CA ALA A 122 -8.07 -8.06 -10.36
C ALA A 122 -9.07 -6.91 -10.55
N ILE A 123 -9.79 -6.86 -11.68
CA ILE A 123 -10.79 -5.83 -11.95
C ILE A 123 -11.87 -5.87 -10.87
N ALA A 124 -12.46 -7.03 -10.59
CA ALA A 124 -13.53 -7.16 -9.59
C ALA A 124 -13.09 -6.67 -8.20
N LEU A 125 -11.87 -7.01 -7.77
CA LEU A 125 -11.31 -6.57 -6.48
C LEU A 125 -11.01 -5.07 -6.45
N LEU A 126 -10.52 -4.51 -7.55
CA LEU A 126 -10.25 -3.07 -7.66
C LEU A 126 -11.56 -2.25 -7.73
N GLU A 127 -12.59 -2.74 -8.41
CA GLU A 127 -13.92 -2.14 -8.39
C GLU A 127 -14.51 -2.14 -6.97
N GLN A 128 -14.38 -3.26 -6.25
CA GLN A 128 -14.76 -3.33 -4.84
C GLN A 128 -13.98 -2.33 -3.98
N ALA A 129 -12.66 -2.22 -4.17
CA ALA A 129 -11.83 -1.24 -3.47
C ALA A 129 -12.28 0.20 -3.76
N ALA A 130 -12.58 0.51 -5.02
CA ALA A 130 -13.05 1.83 -5.44
C ALA A 130 -14.42 2.20 -4.83
N GLN A 131 -15.33 1.22 -4.74
CA GLN A 131 -16.64 1.37 -4.07
C GLN A 131 -16.48 1.57 -2.55
N MET A 132 -15.48 0.93 -1.94
CA MET A 132 -15.14 1.10 -0.52
C MET A 132 -14.35 2.39 -0.24
N GLY A 133 -14.02 3.17 -1.28
CA GLY A 133 -13.38 4.48 -1.15
C GLY A 133 -11.85 4.48 -1.26
N ASP A 134 -11.21 3.41 -1.73
CA ASP A 134 -9.77 3.44 -1.99
C ASP A 134 -9.47 4.34 -3.20
N ILE A 135 -8.65 5.38 -2.97
CA ILE A 135 -8.35 6.41 -3.98
C ILE A 135 -7.39 5.93 -5.09
N TYR A 136 -6.70 4.83 -4.87
CA TYR A 136 -5.72 4.29 -5.85
C TYR A 136 -6.36 3.25 -6.77
N ALA A 137 -7.50 2.70 -6.40
CA ALA A 137 -8.16 1.62 -7.14
C ALA A 137 -8.59 2.06 -8.54
N GLU A 138 -9.19 3.25 -8.65
CA GLU A 138 -9.61 3.83 -9.95
C GLU A 138 -8.44 4.02 -10.91
N TYR A 139 -7.34 4.57 -10.41
CA TYR A 139 -6.12 4.74 -11.20
C TYR A 139 -5.55 3.39 -11.67
N ARG A 140 -5.64 2.37 -10.82
CA ARG A 140 -5.18 1.02 -11.16
C ARG A 140 -6.08 0.35 -12.21
N LEU A 141 -7.39 0.55 -12.13
CA LEU A 141 -8.35 0.10 -13.15
C LEU A 141 -8.03 0.74 -14.51
N ALA A 142 -7.80 2.05 -14.53
CA ALA A 142 -7.41 2.75 -15.74
C ALA A 142 -6.14 2.15 -16.38
N LYS A 143 -5.13 1.81 -15.56
CA LYS A 143 -3.92 1.13 -16.07
C LYS A 143 -4.24 -0.22 -16.70
N ILE A 144 -5.12 -1.01 -16.11
CA ILE A 144 -5.52 -2.30 -16.68
C ILE A 144 -6.19 -2.07 -18.03
N TYR A 145 -7.18 -1.19 -18.12
CA TYR A 145 -7.87 -0.89 -19.37
C TYR A 145 -7.00 -0.28 -20.47
N LEU A 146 -5.87 0.38 -20.11
CA LEU A 146 -4.93 0.93 -21.08
C LEU A 146 -3.89 -0.09 -21.58
N PHE A 147 -3.45 -1.01 -20.74
CA PHE A 147 -2.24 -1.80 -21.02
C PHE A 147 -2.47 -3.30 -21.14
N GLU A 148 -3.63 -3.82 -20.74
CA GLU A 148 -3.93 -5.24 -20.89
C GLU A 148 -4.72 -5.44 -22.22
N SER A 149 -4.10 -6.15 -23.17
CA SER A 149 -4.64 -6.34 -24.52
C SER A 149 -6.04 -6.93 -24.54
N ASP A 150 -6.31 -7.87 -23.63
CA ASP A 150 -7.55 -8.63 -23.61
C ASP A 150 -8.76 -7.84 -23.09
N CYS A 151 -8.50 -6.71 -22.42
CA CYS A 151 -9.53 -5.83 -21.88
C CYS A 151 -9.30 -4.36 -22.23
N PHE A 152 -8.49 -4.07 -23.26
CA PHE A 152 -8.22 -2.70 -23.68
C PHE A 152 -9.52 -1.95 -23.97
N ASP A 153 -9.73 -0.85 -23.21
CA ASP A 153 -10.88 0.03 -23.37
C ASP A 153 -10.48 1.46 -22.98
N TRP A 154 -10.21 2.26 -24.01
CA TRP A 154 -9.80 3.64 -23.84
C TRP A 154 -10.84 4.50 -23.09
N GLN A 155 -12.12 4.30 -23.40
CA GLN A 155 -13.17 5.10 -22.82
C GLN A 155 -13.29 4.85 -21.31
N LYS A 156 -13.32 3.58 -20.90
CA LYS A 156 -13.31 3.21 -19.48
C LYS A 156 -12.05 3.70 -18.76
N ALA A 157 -10.90 3.61 -19.42
CA ALA A 157 -9.66 4.09 -18.84
C ALA A 157 -9.72 5.60 -18.53
N VAL A 158 -10.25 6.40 -19.47
CA VAL A 158 -10.42 7.85 -19.26
C VAL A 158 -11.46 8.14 -18.17
N GLU A 159 -12.56 7.40 -18.10
CA GLU A 159 -13.56 7.53 -17.04
C GLU A 159 -12.95 7.26 -15.65
N HIS A 160 -12.20 6.16 -15.51
CA HIS A 160 -11.49 5.84 -14.26
C HIS A 160 -10.41 6.86 -13.92
N LEU A 161 -9.66 7.39 -14.90
CA LEU A 161 -8.68 8.45 -14.65
C LEU A 161 -9.35 9.74 -14.17
N ASN A 162 -10.45 10.14 -14.78
CA ASN A 162 -11.21 11.31 -14.34
C ASN A 162 -11.72 11.14 -12.91
N THR A 163 -12.28 9.97 -12.59
CA THR A 163 -12.75 9.66 -11.25
C THR A 163 -11.61 9.69 -10.23
N ALA A 164 -10.46 9.10 -10.57
CA ALA A 164 -9.27 9.12 -9.71
C ALA A 164 -8.74 10.55 -9.48
N ALA A 165 -8.68 11.37 -10.53
CA ALA A 165 -8.23 12.77 -10.44
C ALA A 165 -9.16 13.60 -9.55
N HIS A 166 -10.49 13.43 -9.70
CA HIS A 166 -11.47 14.09 -8.83
C HIS A 166 -11.37 13.65 -7.36
N LYS A 167 -10.94 12.41 -7.10
CA LYS A 167 -10.64 11.90 -5.75
C LYS A 167 -9.26 12.35 -5.23
N GLY A 168 -8.54 13.20 -5.97
CA GLY A 168 -7.25 13.76 -5.56
C GLY A 168 -6.02 12.89 -5.90
N ASN A 169 -6.14 11.95 -6.82
CA ASN A 169 -4.99 11.16 -7.29
C ASN A 169 -4.14 11.98 -8.28
N GLU A 170 -2.98 12.47 -7.84
CA GLU A 170 -2.07 13.29 -8.65
C GLU A 170 -1.60 12.57 -9.93
N ASN A 171 -1.35 11.26 -9.85
CA ASN A 171 -0.90 10.50 -11.02
C ASN A 171 -1.97 10.42 -12.10
N ALA A 172 -3.25 10.31 -11.70
CA ALA A 172 -4.36 10.33 -12.65
C ALA A 172 -4.48 11.71 -13.30
N TYR A 173 -4.33 12.78 -12.53
CA TYR A 173 -4.34 14.15 -13.06
C TYR A 173 -3.22 14.37 -14.07
N LEU A 174 -1.99 13.96 -13.75
CA LEU A 174 -0.84 14.05 -14.65
C LEU A 174 -1.03 13.20 -15.92
N ALA A 175 -1.61 12.00 -15.79
CA ALA A 175 -1.93 11.15 -16.93
C ALA A 175 -2.90 11.84 -17.88
N LEU A 176 -4.00 12.40 -17.38
CA LEU A 176 -4.98 13.14 -18.18
C LEU A 176 -4.36 14.38 -18.85
N GLN A 177 -3.52 15.11 -18.14
CA GLN A 177 -2.80 16.28 -18.69
C GLN A 177 -1.91 15.89 -19.88
N ASN A 178 -1.17 14.78 -19.75
CA ASN A 178 -0.31 14.29 -20.83
C ASN A 178 -1.14 13.75 -22.00
N MET A 179 -2.25 13.08 -21.73
CA MET A 179 -3.20 12.64 -22.77
C MET A 179 -3.72 13.84 -23.57
N SER A 180 -4.13 14.93 -22.91
CA SER A 180 -4.62 16.14 -23.59
C SER A 180 -3.55 16.83 -24.41
N ARG A 181 -2.32 16.91 -23.93
CA ARG A 181 -1.17 17.48 -24.67
C ARG A 181 -0.84 16.65 -25.91
N ASN A 182 -0.84 15.34 -25.78
CA ASN A 182 -0.47 14.44 -26.87
C ASN A 182 -1.60 14.24 -27.87
N THR A 183 -2.87 14.44 -27.49
CA THR A 183 -3.99 14.45 -28.44
C THR A 183 -3.83 15.55 -29.48
N VAL A 184 -3.26 16.68 -29.12
CA VAL A 184 -2.95 17.77 -30.06
C VAL A 184 -1.79 17.39 -31.01
N ILE A 185 -0.83 16.59 -30.56
CA ILE A 185 0.32 16.10 -31.34
C ILE A 185 -0.05 14.85 -32.14
N SER A 186 -0.88 13.95 -31.59
CA SER A 186 -1.21 12.60 -32.09
C SER A 186 -2.25 12.57 -33.22
N ILE A 187 -2.90 13.70 -33.53
CA ILE A 187 -3.67 13.84 -34.76
C ILE A 187 -2.75 13.66 -35.99
N THR A 188 -1.42 13.79 -35.77
CA THR A 188 -0.42 13.68 -36.83
C THR A 188 0.40 12.38 -36.83
N THR A 189 0.47 11.60 -35.75
CA THR A 189 1.44 10.49 -35.64
C THR A 189 0.88 9.10 -35.23
N GLY A 190 -0.38 8.99 -34.85
CA GLY A 190 -1.02 7.69 -34.58
C GLY A 190 -1.04 7.23 -33.11
N ILE A 191 -1.96 6.30 -32.82
CA ILE A 191 -2.28 5.82 -31.45
C ILE A 191 -1.11 5.11 -30.74
N ALA A 192 -0.16 4.55 -31.49
CA ALA A 192 0.96 3.80 -30.92
C ALA A 192 1.92 4.68 -30.10
N ASP A 193 2.16 5.91 -30.52
CA ASP A 193 3.03 6.86 -29.81
C ASP A 193 2.37 7.35 -28.52
N LEU A 194 1.05 7.53 -28.54
CA LEU A 194 0.27 7.93 -27.37
C LEU A 194 0.37 6.89 -26.23
N VAL A 195 0.28 5.60 -26.57
CA VAL A 195 0.39 4.49 -25.60
C VAL A 195 1.81 4.40 -25.02
N GLY A 196 2.83 4.68 -25.84
CA GLY A 196 4.24 4.71 -25.40
C GLY A 196 4.52 5.83 -24.39
N ASP A 197 4.02 7.03 -24.67
CA ASP A 197 4.19 8.19 -23.79
C ASP A 197 3.42 8.02 -22.46
N LEU A 198 2.22 7.46 -22.53
CA LEU A 198 1.45 7.11 -21.32
C LEU A 198 2.17 6.06 -20.48
N SER A 199 2.78 5.05 -21.10
CA SER A 199 3.56 4.05 -20.37
C SER A 199 4.69 4.69 -19.56
N ALA A 200 5.36 5.71 -20.09
CA ALA A 200 6.41 6.44 -19.39
C ALA A 200 5.88 7.21 -18.17
N VAL A 201 4.68 7.79 -18.26
CA VAL A 201 4.03 8.49 -17.13
C VAL A 201 3.58 7.51 -16.06
N PHE A 202 2.94 6.43 -16.46
CA PHE A 202 2.43 5.39 -15.53
C PHE A 202 3.55 4.59 -14.85
N ASN A 203 4.74 4.49 -15.48
CA ASN A 203 5.88 3.78 -14.90
C ASN A 203 6.79 4.67 -14.04
N LYS A 204 6.61 6.00 -14.04
CA LYS A 204 7.20 6.83 -12.99
C LYS A 204 6.58 6.42 -11.65
N ARG A 205 7.39 5.79 -10.80
CA ARG A 205 6.96 5.42 -9.44
C ARG A 205 6.47 6.69 -8.75
N PRO A 206 5.23 6.75 -8.28
CA PRO A 206 4.84 7.81 -7.36
C PRO A 206 5.65 7.64 -6.09
N ALA A 207 6.15 8.73 -5.55
CA ALA A 207 6.91 8.75 -4.30
C ALA A 207 6.11 8.28 -3.07
N VAL A 208 4.83 7.89 -3.22
CA VAL A 208 3.88 7.66 -2.12
C VAL A 208 2.97 6.43 -2.33
N GLU A 209 3.30 5.47 -3.22
CA GLU A 209 2.48 4.22 -3.28
C GLU A 209 2.80 3.23 -2.16
N ASP A 210 3.76 3.53 -1.32
CA ASP A 210 4.13 2.66 -0.21
C ASP A 210 3.90 3.39 1.11
N CYS A 211 2.74 3.17 1.72
CA CYS A 211 2.49 3.56 3.12
C CYS A 211 3.48 2.88 4.10
N THR A 212 4.46 2.15 3.59
CA THR A 212 5.51 1.48 4.35
C THR A 212 6.84 2.22 4.33
N THR A 213 7.03 3.19 3.43
CA THR A 213 8.21 4.05 3.44
C THR A 213 7.96 5.27 4.31
N MET A 214 8.04 5.08 5.62
CA MET A 214 8.47 6.18 6.48
C MET A 214 9.85 6.65 6.00
N PRO A 215 10.17 7.95 6.03
CA PRO A 215 11.42 8.45 5.50
C PRO A 215 12.59 7.84 6.28
N GLU A 216 13.30 6.91 5.64
CA GLU A 216 14.49 6.21 6.17
C GLU A 216 15.61 7.16 6.60
N HIS A 217 15.54 8.45 6.25
CA HIS A 217 16.61 9.41 6.47
C HIS A 217 16.71 9.97 7.88
N ARG A 218 15.66 9.90 8.73
CA ARG A 218 15.73 10.35 10.13
C ARG A 218 16.28 9.28 11.08
N GLU A 219 16.14 8.02 10.72
CA GLU A 219 16.44 6.91 11.63
C GLU A 219 17.90 6.46 11.59
N ARG A 220 18.63 6.62 10.48
CA ARG A 220 20.06 6.27 10.41
C ARG A 220 20.93 7.08 11.38
N LYS A 221 20.63 8.35 11.55
CA LYS A 221 21.40 9.21 12.49
C LYS A 221 21.24 8.83 13.96
N LYS A 222 20.09 8.23 14.34
CA LYS A 222 19.81 7.82 15.72
C LYS A 222 20.59 6.54 16.08
N TYR A 223 20.70 5.61 15.13
CA TYR A 223 21.44 4.35 15.33
C TYR A 223 22.96 4.54 15.47
N GLU A 224 23.51 5.52 14.75
CA GLU A 224 24.94 5.86 14.83
C GLU A 224 25.29 6.54 16.17
N TYR A 225 24.35 7.25 16.78
CA TYR A 225 24.56 7.93 18.07
C TYR A 225 24.52 6.95 19.26
N GLU A 226 23.69 5.92 19.23
CA GLU A 226 23.58 4.89 20.28
C GLU A 226 24.75 3.90 20.29
N GLN A 227 25.49 3.77 19.19
CA GLN A 227 26.72 2.95 19.15
C GLN A 227 27.99 3.73 19.55
N SER A 228 27.87 5.03 19.78
CA SER A 228 29.00 5.89 20.18
C SER A 228 29.01 6.25 21.68
N LEU A 229 28.06 5.71 22.43
CA LEU A 229 27.99 5.79 23.92
C LEU A 229 28.25 4.42 24.54
#